data_f1bab0f843385db88e49111f419eef3d
#
_entry.id   f1bab0f843385db88e49111f419eef3d
#
_cell.length_a   1.000
_cell.length_b   1.000
_cell.length_c   1.000
_cell.angle_alpha   90.00
_cell.angle_beta   90.00
_cell.angle_gamma   90.00
#
_symmetry.space_group_name_H-M   'P 1'
#
loop_
_entity.id
_entity.type
_entity.pdbx_description
1 polymer ?
#
loop_
_entity_poly.entity_id
_entity_poly.type
_entity_poly.pdbx_seq_one_letter_code
_entity_poly.pdbx_strand_id
1 'polypeptide(L)'
;LELLLDAGIIPIIREQRLFPYPFSDQATFLWTVDLYQDYGLKPLWIIRNEPFDIREWVRHKVPANALEIVMRVWSEAAQFIAANGGYVGFPDGPCYDFNPFEKIEAVGCRWIFDEAKGFFAGHHYGKNRHRDYPYDAVTVHGAPLSEEAYRRLLDDFAGDPRWREEPLDLINQRRAELKAPGLSAIADDVCWRGWEKVVHWSRQSFGYVVPMAMTEGGWVPRDRPGSGPGIDVRMPHTTPKMVAKKTLQIYDTPSPFFAICPWLLADQDMGGSGWPFDAWHGWAYNEKYGIQKPVITVLKQM
;
A
#
# COMPACT_ATOMS: atom_id res chain seq x y z
N LEU A 1 -14.12 -17.62 -1.03
CA LEU A 1 -14.37 -16.71 -2.18
C LEU A 1 -15.86 -16.56 -2.44
N GLU A 2 -16.61 -17.65 -2.59
CA GLU A 2 -18.05 -17.68 -2.89
C GLU A 2 -18.86 -16.77 -1.95
N LEU A 3 -18.68 -16.90 -0.62
CA LEU A 3 -19.35 -16.03 0.37
C LEU A 3 -19.08 -14.54 0.18
N LEU A 4 -17.90 -14.16 -0.32
CA LEU A 4 -17.57 -12.76 -0.59
C LEU A 4 -18.29 -12.29 -1.86
N LEU A 5 -18.30 -13.13 -2.90
CA LEU A 5 -18.98 -12.82 -4.15
C LEU A 5 -20.51 -12.73 -3.96
N ASP A 6 -21.10 -13.60 -3.14
CA ASP A 6 -22.51 -13.54 -2.72
C ASP A 6 -22.85 -12.22 -2.00
N ALA A 7 -21.88 -11.71 -1.24
CA ALA A 7 -21.99 -10.41 -0.57
C ALA A 7 -21.70 -9.20 -1.49
N GLY A 8 -21.47 -9.42 -2.78
CA GLY A 8 -21.11 -8.36 -3.74
C GLY A 8 -19.68 -7.82 -3.59
N ILE A 9 -18.81 -8.56 -2.89
CA ILE A 9 -17.41 -8.19 -2.69
C ILE A 9 -16.56 -8.92 -3.71
N ILE A 10 -15.81 -8.19 -4.55
CA ILE A 10 -14.92 -8.76 -5.55
C ILE A 10 -13.50 -8.86 -4.96
N PRO A 11 -13.03 -10.06 -4.56
CA PRO A 11 -11.70 -10.23 -4.01
C PRO A 11 -10.60 -9.98 -5.05
N ILE A 12 -9.54 -9.33 -4.64
CA ILE A 12 -8.25 -9.34 -5.36
C ILE A 12 -7.42 -10.46 -4.75
N ILE A 13 -7.02 -11.42 -5.57
CA ILE A 13 -6.32 -12.62 -5.12
C ILE A 13 -4.81 -12.41 -5.31
N ARG A 14 -4.03 -12.76 -4.30
CA ARG A 14 -2.57 -12.70 -4.38
C ARG A 14 -1.98 -14.11 -4.22
N GLU A 15 -1.16 -14.52 -5.18
CA GLU A 15 -0.37 -15.73 -5.05
C GLU A 15 0.71 -15.54 -3.99
N GLN A 16 0.71 -16.37 -2.97
CA GLN A 16 1.71 -16.36 -1.89
C GLN A 16 2.76 -17.46 -2.13
N ARG A 17 3.82 -17.12 -2.85
CA ARG A 17 4.94 -18.02 -3.08
C ARG A 17 6.24 -17.22 -3.18
N LEU A 18 7.32 -17.77 -2.65
CA LEU A 18 8.61 -17.10 -2.67
C LEU A 18 9.28 -17.18 -4.05
N PHE A 19 10.05 -16.15 -4.40
CA PHE A 19 11.00 -16.23 -5.52
C PHE A 19 12.14 -17.21 -5.20
N PRO A 20 12.70 -17.91 -6.19
CA PRO A 20 12.47 -17.80 -7.64
C PRO A 20 11.48 -18.83 -8.21
N TYR A 21 10.63 -19.43 -7.38
CA TYR A 21 9.74 -20.48 -7.86
C TYR A 21 8.83 -20.00 -8.99
N PRO A 22 8.54 -20.82 -10.01
CA PRO A 22 7.61 -20.46 -11.08
C PRO A 22 6.17 -20.37 -10.56
N PHE A 23 5.31 -19.76 -11.34
CA PHE A 23 3.86 -19.80 -11.11
C PHE A 23 3.36 -21.25 -11.22
N SER A 24 2.71 -21.75 -10.19
CA SER A 24 2.25 -23.14 -10.12
C SER A 24 0.78 -23.31 -9.77
N ASP A 25 0.10 -22.23 -9.43
CA ASP A 25 -1.29 -22.25 -8.98
C ASP A 25 -2.29 -22.20 -10.14
N GLN A 26 -1.90 -22.79 -11.29
CA GLN A 26 -2.72 -22.82 -12.50
C GLN A 26 -4.10 -23.44 -12.26
N ALA A 27 -4.17 -24.56 -11.54
CA ALA A 27 -5.44 -25.23 -11.24
C ALA A 27 -6.34 -24.35 -10.34
N THR A 28 -5.77 -23.73 -9.32
CA THR A 28 -6.49 -22.80 -8.44
C THR A 28 -6.96 -21.57 -9.22
N PHE A 29 -6.13 -21.06 -10.12
CA PHE A 29 -6.52 -19.94 -10.98
C PHE A 29 -7.71 -20.33 -11.88
N LEU A 30 -7.65 -21.45 -12.59
CA LEU A 30 -8.74 -21.91 -13.48
C LEU A 30 -10.03 -22.14 -12.69
N TRP A 31 -9.96 -22.76 -11.52
CA TRP A 31 -11.11 -22.86 -10.62
C TRP A 31 -11.69 -21.49 -10.24
N THR A 32 -10.84 -20.49 -9.98
CA THR A 32 -11.35 -19.14 -9.71
C THR A 32 -11.95 -18.48 -10.94
N VAL A 33 -11.47 -18.76 -12.13
CA VAL A 33 -12.10 -18.27 -13.37
C VAL A 33 -13.52 -18.82 -13.49
N ASP A 34 -13.70 -20.14 -13.32
CA ASP A 34 -15.02 -20.78 -13.37
C ASP A 34 -15.95 -20.16 -12.33
N LEU A 35 -15.50 -20.05 -11.07
CA LEU A 35 -16.29 -19.45 -10.00
C LEU A 35 -16.71 -18.01 -10.30
N TYR A 36 -15.78 -17.17 -10.78
CA TYR A 36 -16.10 -15.77 -11.08
C TYR A 36 -17.03 -15.60 -12.28
N GLN A 37 -16.96 -16.52 -13.25
CA GLN A 37 -17.86 -16.53 -14.41
C GLN A 37 -19.31 -16.72 -14.01
N ASP A 38 -19.61 -17.52 -12.98
CA ASP A 38 -20.97 -17.71 -12.44
C ASP A 38 -21.58 -16.39 -11.94
N TYR A 39 -20.74 -15.41 -11.58
CA TYR A 39 -21.13 -14.06 -11.18
C TYR A 39 -21.00 -13.01 -12.30
N GLY A 40 -20.67 -13.42 -13.52
CA GLY A 40 -20.41 -12.50 -14.64
C GLY A 40 -19.14 -11.65 -14.48
N LEU A 41 -18.20 -12.12 -13.68
CA LEU A 41 -16.96 -11.41 -13.31
C LEU A 41 -15.73 -12.10 -13.90
N LYS A 42 -14.58 -11.44 -13.74
CA LYS A 42 -13.24 -11.99 -14.01
C LYS A 42 -12.38 -11.84 -12.78
N PRO A 43 -11.57 -12.87 -12.44
CA PRO A 43 -10.69 -12.78 -11.26
C PRO A 43 -9.55 -11.78 -11.47
N LEU A 44 -9.22 -11.05 -10.41
CA LEU A 44 -8.07 -10.17 -10.34
C LEU A 44 -6.96 -10.88 -9.56
N TRP A 45 -5.83 -11.14 -10.21
CA TRP A 45 -4.71 -11.86 -9.60
C TRP A 45 -3.44 -11.03 -9.57
N ILE A 46 -2.78 -11.00 -8.42
CA ILE A 46 -1.46 -10.42 -8.22
C ILE A 46 -0.44 -11.54 -8.11
N ILE A 47 0.61 -11.46 -8.90
CA ILE A 47 1.68 -12.46 -8.89
C ILE A 47 2.76 -12.03 -7.91
N ARG A 48 2.83 -12.71 -6.78
CA ARG A 48 3.74 -12.43 -5.66
C ARG A 48 3.37 -11.15 -4.89
N ASN A 49 4.22 -10.85 -3.95
CA ASN A 49 4.23 -9.63 -3.18
C ASN A 49 5.48 -8.80 -3.55
N GLU A 50 5.88 -7.89 -2.77
CA GLU A 50 7.03 -6.98 -2.85
C GLU A 50 8.31 -7.64 -3.39
N PRO A 51 8.53 -7.73 -4.72
CA PRO A 51 9.51 -8.66 -5.29
C PRO A 51 10.97 -8.35 -4.97
N PHE A 52 11.26 -7.19 -4.38
CA PHE A 52 12.62 -6.83 -3.94
C PHE A 52 12.75 -6.79 -2.42
N ASP A 53 11.70 -7.16 -1.67
CA ASP A 53 11.82 -7.41 -0.24
C ASP A 53 12.49 -8.76 0.01
N ILE A 54 13.48 -8.78 0.90
CA ILE A 54 14.23 -9.99 1.25
C ILE A 54 13.33 -11.13 1.75
N ARG A 55 12.19 -10.81 2.34
CA ARG A 55 11.20 -11.77 2.86
C ARG A 55 10.51 -12.58 1.77
N GLU A 56 10.47 -12.04 0.56
CA GLU A 56 9.82 -12.67 -0.61
C GLU A 56 10.74 -13.66 -1.34
N TRP A 57 11.96 -13.87 -0.85
CA TRP A 57 12.93 -14.76 -1.46
C TRP A 57 13.28 -15.97 -0.59
N VAL A 58 13.44 -17.10 -1.26
CA VAL A 58 13.95 -18.30 -0.59
C VAL A 58 15.30 -17.98 0.08
N ARG A 59 15.44 -18.43 1.33
CA ARG A 59 16.61 -18.15 2.18
C ARG A 59 16.80 -16.67 2.52
N HIS A 60 15.77 -15.85 2.36
CA HIS A 60 15.82 -14.41 2.66
C HIS A 60 17.05 -13.71 2.03
N LYS A 61 17.29 -14.00 0.75
CA LYS A 61 18.40 -13.41 0.01
C LYS A 61 17.95 -13.01 -1.40
N VAL A 62 18.01 -11.71 -1.68
CA VAL A 62 17.76 -11.15 -3.00
C VAL A 62 19.01 -11.34 -3.86
N PRO A 63 18.96 -12.07 -4.98
CA PRO A 63 20.12 -12.29 -5.85
C PRO A 63 20.43 -11.07 -6.71
N ALA A 64 21.64 -10.97 -7.24
CA ALA A 64 22.05 -9.86 -8.10
C ALA A 64 21.21 -9.74 -9.39
N ASN A 65 20.69 -10.87 -9.90
CA ASN A 65 19.82 -10.91 -11.08
C ASN A 65 18.33 -11.00 -10.71
N ALA A 66 17.94 -10.45 -9.56
CA ALA A 66 16.56 -10.48 -9.07
C ALA A 66 15.56 -9.94 -10.10
N LEU A 67 15.88 -8.83 -10.77
CA LEU A 67 15.01 -8.22 -11.77
C LEU A 67 14.70 -9.19 -12.92
N GLU A 68 15.69 -9.89 -13.45
CA GLU A 68 15.47 -10.90 -14.49
C GLU A 68 14.53 -12.01 -14.02
N ILE A 69 14.73 -12.50 -12.80
CA ILE A 69 13.91 -13.57 -12.21
C ILE A 69 12.48 -13.08 -12.02
N VAL A 70 12.30 -11.88 -11.47
CA VAL A 70 10.99 -11.27 -11.25
C VAL A 70 10.25 -11.12 -12.58
N MET A 71 10.89 -10.54 -13.59
CA MET A 71 10.28 -10.33 -14.89
C MET A 71 9.91 -11.65 -15.58
N ARG A 72 10.77 -12.69 -15.50
CA ARG A 72 10.47 -14.01 -16.03
C ARG A 72 9.28 -14.64 -15.32
N VAL A 73 9.29 -14.71 -13.99
CA VAL A 73 8.21 -15.33 -13.20
C VAL A 73 6.89 -14.60 -13.44
N TRP A 74 6.93 -13.26 -13.43
CA TRP A 74 5.73 -12.47 -13.66
C TRP A 74 5.21 -12.64 -15.09
N SER A 75 6.06 -12.55 -16.11
CA SER A 75 5.62 -12.62 -17.52
C SER A 75 5.01 -13.99 -17.88
N GLU A 76 5.59 -15.08 -17.41
CA GLU A 76 5.05 -16.44 -17.59
C GLU A 76 3.66 -16.57 -16.97
N ALA A 77 3.49 -16.12 -15.72
CA ALA A 77 2.21 -16.13 -15.03
C ALA A 77 1.20 -15.16 -15.67
N ALA A 78 1.63 -13.96 -16.02
CA ALA A 78 0.77 -12.92 -16.58
C ALA A 78 0.17 -13.33 -17.94
N GLN A 79 0.98 -13.93 -18.80
CA GLN A 79 0.51 -14.48 -20.09
C GLN A 79 -0.53 -15.59 -19.88
N PHE A 80 -0.27 -16.52 -18.95
CA PHE A 80 -1.21 -17.58 -18.63
C PHE A 80 -2.55 -17.03 -18.10
N ILE A 81 -2.51 -16.12 -17.11
CA ILE A 81 -3.69 -15.51 -16.50
C ILE A 81 -4.49 -14.72 -17.53
N ALA A 82 -3.84 -13.88 -18.32
CA ALA A 82 -4.50 -13.06 -19.33
C ALA A 82 -5.12 -13.89 -20.46
N ALA A 83 -4.44 -14.98 -20.90
CA ALA A 83 -4.95 -15.89 -21.91
C ALA A 83 -6.18 -16.70 -21.43
N ASN A 84 -6.28 -16.96 -20.12
CA ASN A 84 -7.37 -17.73 -19.52
C ASN A 84 -8.44 -16.86 -18.84
N GLY A 85 -8.54 -15.57 -19.21
CA GLY A 85 -9.69 -14.73 -18.86
C GLY A 85 -9.57 -13.96 -17.55
N GLY A 86 -8.43 -13.97 -16.87
CA GLY A 86 -8.20 -13.16 -15.68
C GLY A 86 -7.60 -11.79 -15.96
N TYR A 87 -7.63 -10.93 -14.95
CA TYR A 87 -6.88 -9.68 -14.87
C TYR A 87 -5.63 -9.90 -14.02
N VAL A 88 -4.48 -9.43 -14.48
CA VAL A 88 -3.20 -9.66 -13.79
C VAL A 88 -2.59 -8.37 -13.27
N GLY A 89 -2.24 -8.36 -11.96
CA GLY A 89 -1.53 -7.29 -11.30
C GLY A 89 -0.01 -7.44 -11.43
N PHE A 90 0.68 -6.36 -11.78
CA PHE A 90 2.11 -6.25 -11.56
C PHE A 90 2.31 -5.83 -10.11
N PRO A 91 3.06 -6.60 -9.30
CA PRO A 91 3.23 -6.32 -7.88
C PRO A 91 4.10 -5.08 -7.68
N ASP A 92 3.73 -4.24 -6.73
CA ASP A 92 4.59 -3.15 -6.26
C ASP A 92 5.71 -3.70 -5.38
N GLY A 93 6.78 -2.92 -5.28
CA GLY A 93 7.82 -3.12 -4.30
C GLY A 93 8.23 -1.78 -3.71
N PRO A 94 8.61 -1.74 -2.45
CA PRO A 94 9.09 -0.52 -1.87
C PRO A 94 10.30 -0.01 -2.69
N CYS A 95 10.16 1.20 -3.22
CA CYS A 95 11.26 1.93 -3.83
C CYS A 95 11.87 1.29 -5.09
N TYR A 96 11.05 1.03 -6.12
CA TYR A 96 11.64 0.77 -7.44
C TYR A 96 12.51 1.95 -7.85
N ASP A 97 13.76 1.67 -8.16
CA ASP A 97 14.72 2.61 -8.75
C ASP A 97 14.72 2.54 -10.30
N PHE A 98 13.80 1.76 -10.86
CA PHE A 98 13.60 1.58 -12.30
C PHE A 98 12.12 1.68 -12.67
N ASN A 99 11.86 2.00 -13.93
CA ASN A 99 10.51 2.02 -14.50
C ASN A 99 10.03 0.58 -14.82
N PRO A 100 9.05 0.01 -14.12
CA PRO A 100 8.59 -1.36 -14.36
C PRO A 100 7.93 -1.53 -15.74
N PHE A 101 7.32 -0.49 -16.30
CA PHE A 101 6.65 -0.57 -17.59
C PHE A 101 7.62 -0.74 -18.76
N GLU A 102 8.82 -0.16 -18.70
CA GLU A 102 9.90 -0.44 -19.64
C GLU A 102 10.34 -1.90 -19.61
N LYS A 103 10.35 -2.50 -18.40
CA LYS A 103 10.70 -3.92 -18.25
C LYS A 103 9.59 -4.85 -18.74
N ILE A 104 8.33 -4.49 -18.52
CA ILE A 104 7.16 -5.20 -19.05
C ILE A 104 7.18 -5.18 -20.59
N GLU A 105 7.49 -4.04 -21.19
CA GLU A 105 7.66 -3.91 -22.65
C GLU A 105 8.83 -4.77 -23.16
N ALA A 106 9.97 -4.73 -22.49
CA ALA A 106 11.18 -5.49 -22.86
C ALA A 106 10.96 -7.03 -22.85
N VAL A 107 10.05 -7.55 -22.03
CA VAL A 107 9.67 -8.99 -22.02
C VAL A 107 8.46 -9.29 -22.91
N GLY A 108 8.02 -8.33 -23.75
CA GLY A 108 6.93 -8.52 -24.71
C GLY A 108 5.53 -8.63 -24.10
N CYS A 109 5.34 -8.15 -22.86
CA CYS A 109 4.07 -8.25 -22.13
C CYS A 109 3.23 -6.96 -22.13
N ARG A 110 3.59 -5.95 -22.91
CA ARG A 110 2.84 -4.68 -23.01
C ARG A 110 1.39 -4.90 -23.42
N TRP A 111 1.13 -5.86 -24.34
CA TRP A 111 -0.20 -6.18 -24.84
C TRP A 111 -1.22 -6.50 -23.71
N ILE A 112 -0.75 -7.00 -22.57
CA ILE A 112 -1.60 -7.29 -21.40
C ILE A 112 -2.26 -6.00 -20.90
N PHE A 113 -1.53 -4.89 -20.91
CA PHE A 113 -2.04 -3.58 -20.50
C PHE A 113 -2.80 -2.89 -21.64
N ASP A 114 -2.32 -3.00 -22.88
CA ASP A 114 -2.98 -2.41 -24.05
C ASP A 114 -4.38 -3.02 -24.26
N GLU A 115 -4.57 -4.32 -23.96
CA GLU A 115 -5.85 -5.00 -24.02
C GLU A 115 -6.68 -4.91 -22.71
N ALA A 116 -6.27 -4.03 -21.78
CA ALA A 116 -6.90 -3.79 -20.49
C ALA A 116 -7.05 -5.05 -19.59
N LYS A 117 -6.11 -5.98 -19.71
CA LYS A 117 -6.05 -7.19 -18.84
C LYS A 117 -5.05 -7.04 -17.71
N GLY A 118 -4.25 -5.97 -17.68
CA GLY A 118 -3.23 -5.69 -16.69
C GLY A 118 -3.58 -4.52 -15.79
N PHE A 119 -3.12 -4.56 -14.54
CA PHE A 119 -3.18 -3.43 -13.62
C PHE A 119 -1.90 -3.37 -12.77
N PHE A 120 -1.62 -2.22 -12.18
CA PHE A 120 -0.54 -2.05 -11.22
C PHE A 120 -1.09 -2.23 -9.79
N ALA A 121 -0.49 -3.13 -9.03
CA ALA A 121 -0.89 -3.45 -7.65
C ALA A 121 0.03 -2.71 -6.67
N GLY A 122 -0.33 -1.46 -6.33
CA GLY A 122 0.53 -0.55 -5.58
C GLY A 122 0.44 -0.70 -4.06
N HIS A 123 1.58 -0.45 -3.39
CA HIS A 123 1.68 -0.35 -1.93
C HIS A 123 2.00 1.08 -1.52
N HIS A 124 0.97 1.88 -1.26
CA HIS A 124 1.12 3.31 -0.98
C HIS A 124 0.89 3.62 0.50
N TYR A 125 1.95 3.47 1.30
CA TYR A 125 1.93 3.76 2.72
C TYR A 125 2.16 5.26 2.98
N GLY A 126 1.20 5.90 3.64
CA GLY A 126 1.30 7.31 4.03
C GLY A 126 2.30 7.58 5.15
N LYS A 127 2.74 6.54 5.86
CA LYS A 127 3.59 6.65 7.04
C LYS A 127 2.99 7.63 8.06
N ASN A 128 3.80 8.45 8.74
CA ASN A 128 3.27 9.56 9.56
C ASN A 128 3.09 10.87 8.77
N ARG A 129 3.32 10.86 7.46
CA ARG A 129 3.29 12.02 6.58
C ARG A 129 1.88 12.55 6.35
N HIS A 130 1.77 13.81 5.94
CA HIS A 130 0.50 14.39 5.53
C HIS A 130 -0.05 13.68 4.29
N ARG A 131 -1.37 13.67 4.11
CA ARG A 131 -1.99 13.10 2.91
C ARG A 131 -1.46 13.73 1.62
N ASP A 132 -1.27 15.04 1.64
CA ASP A 132 -0.82 15.81 0.48
C ASP A 132 0.72 15.92 0.40
N TYR A 133 1.45 15.15 1.22
CA TYR A 133 2.90 15.10 1.13
C TYR A 133 3.32 14.67 -0.29
N PRO A 134 4.31 15.31 -0.90
CA PRO A 134 5.19 16.36 -0.36
C PRO A 134 4.72 17.81 -0.58
N TYR A 135 3.50 18.03 -1.01
CA TYR A 135 2.95 19.34 -1.37
C TYR A 135 2.27 20.07 -0.19
N ASP A 136 2.28 19.47 0.98
CA ASP A 136 1.70 20.06 2.19
C ASP A 136 2.52 21.25 2.74
N ALA A 137 1.87 22.10 3.53
CA ALA A 137 2.46 23.31 4.04
C ALA A 137 3.69 23.07 4.97
N VAL A 138 3.77 21.92 5.64
CA VAL A 138 4.94 21.57 6.46
C VAL A 138 6.14 21.29 5.58
N THR A 139 5.94 20.53 4.51
CA THR A 139 7.01 20.17 3.59
C THR A 139 7.46 21.37 2.77
N VAL A 140 6.54 22.13 2.20
CA VAL A 140 6.87 23.26 1.31
C VAL A 140 7.38 24.47 2.07
N HIS A 141 6.76 24.81 3.20
CA HIS A 141 7.00 26.10 3.89
C HIS A 141 7.55 25.95 5.30
N GLY A 142 7.65 24.73 5.84
CA GLY A 142 8.02 24.51 7.23
C GLY A 142 6.94 24.98 8.21
N ALA A 143 5.67 24.93 7.83
CA ALA A 143 4.56 25.45 8.63
C ALA A 143 4.56 24.90 10.06
N PRO A 144 4.54 25.75 11.10
CA PRO A 144 4.60 25.32 12.47
C PRO A 144 3.33 24.57 12.91
N LEU A 145 3.48 23.65 13.85
CA LEU A 145 2.37 23.08 14.60
C LEU A 145 1.92 24.07 15.66
N SER A 146 0.64 24.43 15.69
CA SER A 146 0.11 25.34 16.72
C SER A 146 -0.03 24.62 18.06
N GLU A 147 0.04 25.38 19.15
CA GLU A 147 -0.19 24.87 20.51
C GLU A 147 -1.53 24.14 20.64
N GLU A 148 -2.60 24.70 20.06
CA GLU A 148 -3.93 24.10 20.06
C GLU A 148 -3.94 22.74 19.33
N ALA A 149 -3.34 22.67 18.14
CA ALA A 149 -3.24 21.41 17.37
C ALA A 149 -2.37 20.38 18.11
N TYR A 150 -1.31 20.83 18.77
CA TYR A 150 -0.47 19.96 19.57
C TYR A 150 -1.21 19.37 20.77
N ARG A 151 -1.96 20.19 21.52
CA ARG A 151 -2.80 19.71 22.63
C ARG A 151 -3.81 18.68 22.20
N ARG A 152 -4.48 18.87 21.06
CA ARG A 152 -5.41 17.86 20.50
C ARG A 152 -4.70 16.53 20.20
N LEU A 153 -3.45 16.58 19.73
CA LEU A 153 -2.65 15.38 19.55
C LEU A 153 -2.35 14.68 20.88
N LEU A 154 -1.99 15.44 21.92
CA LEU A 154 -1.78 14.89 23.26
C LEU A 154 -3.02 14.17 23.79
N ASP A 155 -4.21 14.75 23.60
CA ASP A 155 -5.47 14.13 23.99
C ASP A 155 -5.73 12.81 23.22
N ASP A 156 -5.36 12.75 21.94
CA ASP A 156 -5.50 11.56 21.11
C ASP A 156 -4.55 10.44 21.51
N PHE A 157 -3.43 10.77 22.17
CA PHE A 157 -2.45 9.81 22.70
C PHE A 157 -2.72 9.36 24.12
N ALA A 158 -3.63 9.99 24.84
CA ALA A 158 -3.90 9.70 26.23
C ALA A 158 -4.12 8.19 26.45
N GLY A 159 -3.24 7.57 27.20
CA GLY A 159 -3.29 6.13 27.51
C GLY A 159 -2.59 5.20 26.50
N ASP A 160 -1.98 5.67 25.43
CA ASP A 160 -1.15 4.82 24.55
C ASP A 160 0.26 4.68 25.14
N PRO A 161 0.67 3.47 25.59
CA PRO A 161 1.97 3.27 26.23
C PRO A 161 3.18 3.41 25.28
N ARG A 162 2.92 3.45 23.97
CA ARG A 162 3.95 3.57 22.94
C ARG A 162 4.29 5.02 22.65
N TRP A 163 3.43 5.94 23.06
CA TRP A 163 3.63 7.35 22.78
C TRP A 163 4.75 7.93 23.64
N ARG A 164 5.50 8.82 23.03
CA ARG A 164 6.52 9.65 23.68
C ARG A 164 6.25 11.08 23.33
N GLU A 165 6.09 11.92 24.33
CA GLU A 165 5.94 13.35 24.14
C GLU A 165 7.25 13.94 23.61
N GLU A 166 7.15 14.70 22.51
CA GLU A 166 8.24 15.51 22.00
C GLU A 166 7.91 17.00 22.25
N PRO A 167 8.86 17.82 22.68
CA PRO A 167 8.63 19.25 22.84
C PRO A 167 8.15 19.91 21.55
N LEU A 168 7.12 20.75 21.63
CA LEU A 168 6.54 21.43 20.47
C LEU A 168 7.57 22.27 19.72
N ASP A 169 8.46 22.94 20.44
CA ASP A 169 9.54 23.76 19.86
C ASP A 169 10.49 22.92 19.02
N LEU A 170 10.82 21.69 19.46
CA LEU A 170 11.69 20.79 18.72
C LEU A 170 11.01 20.32 17.41
N ILE A 171 9.70 20.03 17.47
CA ILE A 171 8.92 19.71 16.27
C ILE A 171 8.95 20.89 15.30
N ASN A 172 8.70 22.09 15.79
CA ASN A 172 8.66 23.30 14.98
C ASN A 172 10.03 23.72 14.43
N GLN A 173 11.09 23.52 15.20
CA GLN A 173 12.46 23.68 14.72
C GLN A 173 12.75 22.76 13.53
N ARG A 174 12.45 21.45 13.65
CA ARG A 174 12.63 20.49 12.55
C ARG A 174 11.81 20.86 11.30
N ARG A 175 10.59 21.36 11.48
CA ARG A 175 9.75 21.83 10.36
C ARG A 175 10.39 22.99 9.62
N ALA A 176 10.92 23.96 10.33
CA ALA A 176 11.58 25.10 9.73
C ALA A 176 12.90 24.74 9.03
N GLU A 177 13.71 23.87 9.64
CA GLU A 177 15.01 23.46 9.12
C GLU A 177 14.94 22.49 7.94
N LEU A 178 13.99 21.54 7.98
CA LEU A 178 13.88 20.44 7.02
C LEU A 178 12.80 20.67 5.94
N LYS A 179 12.36 21.91 5.74
CA LYS A 179 11.47 22.23 4.63
C LYS A 179 12.13 21.88 3.29
N ALA A 180 11.35 21.38 2.35
CA ALA A 180 11.83 20.93 1.05
C ALA A 180 10.92 21.47 -0.08
N PRO A 181 10.96 22.77 -0.36
CA PRO A 181 10.20 23.34 -1.45
C PRO A 181 10.67 22.74 -2.79
N GLY A 182 9.74 22.31 -3.62
CA GLY A 182 10.05 21.67 -4.90
C GLY A 182 10.26 20.15 -4.84
N LEU A 183 10.16 19.52 -3.66
CA LEU A 183 10.08 18.06 -3.58
C LEU A 183 8.80 17.55 -4.29
N SER A 184 8.90 16.44 -5.00
CA SER A 184 7.76 15.82 -5.68
C SER A 184 7.56 14.38 -5.22
N ALA A 185 6.33 13.87 -5.33
CA ALA A 185 6.03 12.46 -5.06
C ALA A 185 6.70 11.48 -6.05
N ILE A 186 7.25 11.98 -7.14
CA ILE A 186 8.07 11.18 -8.06
C ILE A 186 9.48 10.99 -7.47
N ALA A 187 10.01 12.01 -6.81
CA ALA A 187 11.35 11.97 -6.20
C ALA A 187 11.35 11.28 -4.82
N ASP A 188 10.25 11.39 -4.06
CA ASP A 188 10.04 10.71 -2.78
C ASP A 188 8.67 10.04 -2.77
N ASP A 189 8.63 8.81 -3.27
CA ASP A 189 7.42 8.00 -3.45
C ASP A 189 6.99 7.23 -2.19
N VAL A 190 7.77 7.30 -1.10
CA VAL A 190 7.40 6.70 0.18
C VAL A 190 6.35 7.55 0.89
N CYS A 191 5.18 7.71 0.24
CA CYS A 191 4.06 8.50 0.72
C CYS A 191 2.75 8.02 0.07
N TRP A 192 1.61 8.54 0.56
CA TRP A 192 0.31 8.25 -0.06
C TRP A 192 0.28 8.60 -1.55
N ARG A 193 0.90 9.70 -1.95
CA ARG A 193 0.94 10.17 -3.34
C ARG A 193 2.02 9.49 -4.21
N GLY A 194 2.69 8.48 -3.73
CA GLY A 194 3.68 7.70 -4.49
C GLY A 194 3.15 7.14 -5.81
N TRP A 195 1.82 6.99 -5.93
CA TRP A 195 1.17 6.62 -7.19
C TRP A 195 1.44 7.62 -8.35
N GLU A 196 1.81 8.87 -8.06
CA GLU A 196 2.18 9.84 -9.11
C GLU A 196 3.41 9.39 -9.90
N LYS A 197 4.35 8.70 -9.26
CA LYS A 197 5.51 8.10 -9.92
C LYS A 197 5.07 6.99 -10.89
N VAL A 198 4.11 6.16 -10.49
CA VAL A 198 3.54 5.10 -11.33
C VAL A 198 2.80 5.70 -12.53
N VAL A 199 2.02 6.77 -12.33
CA VAL A 199 1.36 7.52 -13.42
C VAL A 199 2.39 8.12 -14.38
N HIS A 200 3.46 8.72 -13.83
CA HIS A 200 4.53 9.29 -14.65
C HIS A 200 5.19 8.21 -15.53
N TRP A 201 5.59 7.10 -14.95
CA TRP A 201 6.24 6.00 -15.66
C TRP A 201 5.34 5.33 -16.70
N SER A 202 4.07 5.08 -16.35
CA SER A 202 3.14 4.47 -17.30
C SER A 202 2.88 5.36 -18.52
N ARG A 203 2.74 6.67 -18.31
CA ARG A 203 2.64 7.63 -19.42
C ARG A 203 3.91 7.70 -20.26
N GLN A 204 5.07 7.64 -19.64
CA GLN A 204 6.36 7.67 -20.32
C GLN A 204 6.53 6.45 -21.24
N SER A 205 6.20 5.24 -20.74
CA SER A 205 6.43 4.00 -21.48
C SER A 205 5.27 3.64 -22.40
N PHE A 206 4.02 3.77 -21.94
CA PHE A 206 2.85 3.28 -22.67
C PHE A 206 2.03 4.40 -23.34
N GLY A 207 2.23 5.67 -22.95
CA GLY A 207 1.48 6.81 -23.46
C GLY A 207 0.15 7.05 -22.75
N TYR A 208 -0.23 6.22 -21.79
CA TYR A 208 -1.46 6.34 -21.01
C TYR A 208 -1.25 5.95 -19.53
N VAL A 209 -2.25 6.23 -18.69
CA VAL A 209 -2.25 5.81 -17.29
C VAL A 209 -2.81 4.40 -17.19
N VAL A 210 -2.01 3.45 -16.71
CA VAL A 210 -2.48 2.08 -16.49
C VAL A 210 -3.49 2.02 -15.34
N PRO A 211 -4.45 1.07 -15.36
CA PRO A 211 -5.30 0.82 -14.21
C PRO A 211 -4.47 0.49 -12.97
N MET A 212 -4.88 1.01 -11.81
CA MET A 212 -4.17 0.79 -10.56
C MET A 212 -5.11 0.35 -9.45
N ALA A 213 -4.63 -0.59 -8.62
CA ALA A 213 -5.22 -0.92 -7.34
C ALA A 213 -4.22 -0.64 -6.22
N MET A 214 -4.62 0.04 -5.17
CA MET A 214 -3.85 0.06 -3.94
C MET A 214 -4.16 -1.22 -3.17
N THR A 215 -3.26 -2.18 -3.19
CA THR A 215 -3.45 -3.51 -2.60
C THR A 215 -2.92 -3.62 -1.18
N GLU A 216 -2.06 -2.68 -0.79
CA GLU A 216 -1.67 -2.40 0.58
C GLU A 216 -1.41 -0.90 0.73
N GLY A 217 -1.62 -0.34 1.92
CA GLY A 217 -1.24 1.05 2.13
C GLY A 217 -2.12 1.80 3.14
N GLY A 218 -2.18 3.12 2.97
CA GLY A 218 -2.81 4.01 3.93
C GLY A 218 -1.89 4.39 5.08
N TRP A 219 -2.45 4.61 6.26
CA TRP A 219 -1.72 4.99 7.47
C TRP A 219 -1.91 3.95 8.57
N VAL A 220 -0.84 3.71 9.33
CA VAL A 220 -0.87 2.80 10.48
C VAL A 220 -0.65 3.57 11.78
N PRO A 221 -1.36 3.19 12.88
CA PRO A 221 -1.33 3.97 14.12
C PRO A 221 -0.02 3.92 14.90
N ARG A 222 1.00 3.25 14.41
CA ARG A 222 2.30 3.12 15.09
C ARG A 222 3.41 3.98 14.51
N ASP A 223 3.18 4.56 13.32
CA ASP A 223 4.21 5.33 12.65
C ASP A 223 4.56 6.57 13.47
N ARG A 224 5.79 6.62 13.95
CA ARG A 224 6.32 7.68 14.81
C ARG A 224 7.78 7.98 14.44
N PRO A 225 8.30 9.17 14.75
CA PRO A 225 9.71 9.47 14.57
C PRO A 225 10.61 8.36 15.13
N GLY A 226 11.54 7.88 14.31
CA GLY A 226 12.46 6.79 14.65
C GLY A 226 11.90 5.36 14.52
N SER A 227 10.66 5.15 14.06
CA SER A 227 10.09 3.80 13.92
C SER A 227 10.48 3.07 12.63
N GLY A 228 11.15 3.73 11.69
CA GLY A 228 11.64 3.06 10.47
C GLY A 228 11.87 4.01 9.28
N PRO A 229 12.25 3.46 8.15
CA PRO A 229 12.50 4.23 6.94
C PRO A 229 11.22 4.89 6.42
N GLY A 230 11.36 6.06 5.84
CA GLY A 230 10.25 6.85 5.31
C GLY A 230 9.43 7.61 6.36
N ILE A 231 9.75 7.46 7.66
CA ILE A 231 9.12 8.24 8.74
C ILE A 231 9.67 9.66 8.74
N ASP A 232 8.76 10.62 8.75
CA ASP A 232 9.11 12.04 8.74
C ASP A 232 9.24 12.58 10.17
N VAL A 233 10.44 13.03 10.53
CA VAL A 233 10.73 13.57 11.87
C VAL A 233 10.06 14.92 12.14
N ARG A 234 9.50 15.57 11.12
CA ARG A 234 8.73 16.83 11.21
C ARG A 234 7.27 16.59 11.61
N MET A 235 6.81 15.36 11.45
CA MET A 235 5.41 14.98 11.68
C MET A 235 5.25 14.24 13.00
N PRO A 236 4.14 14.48 13.69
CA PRO A 236 3.87 13.76 14.92
C PRO A 236 3.63 12.28 14.68
N HIS A 237 3.60 11.54 15.76
CA HIS A 237 3.14 10.15 15.79
C HIS A 237 1.72 10.02 15.20
N THR A 238 1.47 8.99 14.42
CA THR A 238 0.14 8.73 13.83
C THR A 238 -0.79 8.08 14.85
N THR A 239 -1.83 8.78 15.25
CA THR A 239 -2.86 8.26 16.16
C THR A 239 -3.93 7.47 15.42
N PRO A 240 -4.69 6.57 16.11
CA PRO A 240 -5.87 5.91 15.53
C PRO A 240 -6.91 6.87 14.95
N LYS A 241 -7.14 8.03 15.60
CA LYS A 241 -8.08 9.05 15.10
C LYS A 241 -7.54 9.73 13.82
N MET A 242 -6.23 10.00 13.77
CA MET A 242 -5.60 10.52 12.54
C MET A 242 -5.70 9.52 11.39
N VAL A 243 -5.48 8.22 11.65
CA VAL A 243 -5.66 7.17 10.64
C VAL A 243 -7.08 7.19 10.11
N ALA A 244 -8.09 7.17 11.00
CA ALA A 244 -9.49 7.23 10.60
C ALA A 244 -9.79 8.44 9.70
N LYS A 245 -9.39 9.64 10.13
CA LYS A 245 -9.60 10.87 9.37
C LYS A 245 -8.90 10.85 8.01
N LYS A 246 -7.64 10.40 7.96
CA LYS A 246 -6.88 10.33 6.71
C LYS A 246 -7.48 9.29 5.76
N THR A 247 -7.94 8.14 6.27
CA THR A 247 -8.60 7.11 5.47
C THR A 247 -9.88 7.64 4.82
N LEU A 248 -10.72 8.36 5.55
CA LEU A 248 -11.90 9.00 4.96
C LEU A 248 -11.52 9.96 3.83
N GLN A 249 -10.49 10.77 4.04
CA GLN A 249 -10.02 11.73 3.04
C GLN A 249 -9.49 11.08 1.76
N ILE A 250 -9.04 9.82 1.81
CA ILE A 250 -8.65 9.08 0.60
C ILE A 250 -9.84 8.90 -0.34
N TYR A 251 -10.97 8.49 0.18
CA TYR A 251 -12.16 8.24 -0.63
C TYR A 251 -12.72 9.52 -1.26
N ASP A 252 -12.48 10.66 -0.64
CA ASP A 252 -12.91 11.98 -1.15
C ASP A 252 -11.90 12.60 -2.14
N THR A 253 -10.75 11.96 -2.36
CA THR A 253 -9.69 12.53 -3.20
C THR A 253 -9.62 11.79 -4.54
N PRO A 254 -9.70 12.49 -5.68
CA PRO A 254 -9.49 11.87 -6.98
C PRO A 254 -8.15 11.15 -7.03
N SER A 255 -8.18 9.88 -7.36
CA SER A 255 -6.99 9.04 -7.51
C SER A 255 -7.18 8.11 -8.71
N PRO A 256 -6.10 7.58 -9.29
CA PRO A 256 -6.19 6.64 -10.41
C PRO A 256 -6.58 5.21 -9.99
N PHE A 257 -6.90 4.98 -8.72
CA PHE A 257 -7.20 3.66 -8.22
C PHE A 257 -8.65 3.24 -8.49
N PHE A 258 -8.82 2.06 -9.07
CA PHE A 258 -10.13 1.41 -9.17
C PHE A 258 -10.48 0.61 -7.89
N ALA A 259 -9.49 0.31 -7.05
CA ALA A 259 -9.66 -0.35 -5.76
C ALA A 259 -8.63 0.18 -4.74
N ILE A 260 -9.08 0.30 -3.49
CA ILE A 260 -8.24 0.75 -2.37
C ILE A 260 -8.40 -0.25 -1.23
N CYS A 261 -7.33 -0.96 -0.88
CA CYS A 261 -7.27 -1.93 0.20
C CYS A 261 -6.31 -1.43 1.28
N PRO A 262 -6.80 -0.70 2.28
CA PRO A 262 -5.92 -0.24 3.36
C PRO A 262 -5.34 -1.41 4.15
N TRP A 263 -4.09 -1.31 4.53
CA TRP A 263 -3.42 -2.24 5.39
C TRP A 263 -3.69 -1.87 6.85
N LEU A 264 -4.19 -2.68 7.70
CA LEU A 264 -4.66 -4.06 7.66
C LEU A 264 -6.03 -4.08 8.37
N LEU A 265 -7.06 -4.73 7.81
CA LEU A 265 -8.39 -4.72 8.42
C LEU A 265 -8.41 -5.51 9.75
N ALA A 266 -7.84 -6.70 9.74
CA ALA A 266 -7.76 -7.57 10.90
C ALA A 266 -6.46 -8.36 10.87
N ASP A 267 -5.84 -8.55 12.03
CA ASP A 267 -4.65 -9.38 12.20
C ASP A 267 -4.96 -10.52 13.18
N GLN A 268 -4.55 -11.72 12.79
CA GLN A 268 -4.43 -12.84 13.70
C GLN A 268 -3.05 -12.76 14.35
N ASP A 269 -3.00 -12.84 15.67
CA ASP A 269 -1.72 -12.99 16.38
C ASP A 269 -1.07 -14.33 16.01
N MET A 270 -0.31 -14.31 14.93
CA MET A 270 0.46 -15.43 14.41
C MET A 270 1.79 -15.60 15.14
N GLY A 271 1.82 -15.37 16.45
CA GLY A 271 3.00 -15.65 17.25
C GLY A 271 4.07 -14.55 17.26
N GLY A 272 3.67 -13.30 17.46
CA GLY A 272 4.61 -12.22 17.76
C GLY A 272 5.09 -11.41 16.58
N SER A 273 4.32 -11.37 15.49
CA SER A 273 4.63 -10.53 14.31
C SER A 273 4.62 -9.02 14.59
N GLY A 274 4.03 -8.59 15.70
CA GLY A 274 3.89 -7.18 16.06
C GLY A 274 2.81 -6.41 15.25
N TRP A 275 2.14 -7.08 14.33
CA TRP A 275 1.11 -6.51 13.44
C TRP A 275 -0.25 -6.22 14.11
N PRO A 276 -0.64 -6.80 15.27
CA PRO A 276 -1.89 -6.44 15.97
C PRO A 276 -2.06 -4.95 16.20
N PHE A 277 -0.95 -4.21 16.26
CA PHE A 277 -0.99 -2.76 16.43
C PHE A 277 -1.31 -1.99 15.15
N ASP A 278 -1.10 -2.62 13.98
CA ASP A 278 -1.34 -2.01 12.67
C ASP A 278 -2.78 -2.25 12.20
N ALA A 279 -3.36 -3.38 12.60
CA ALA A 279 -4.71 -3.75 12.21
C ALA A 279 -5.76 -2.73 12.69
N TRP A 280 -6.73 -2.45 11.84
CA TRP A 280 -7.91 -1.65 12.20
C TRP A 280 -8.80 -2.41 13.18
N HIS A 281 -8.77 -3.73 13.08
CA HIS A 281 -9.53 -4.65 13.90
C HIS A 281 -8.64 -5.84 14.27
N GLY A 282 -7.92 -5.76 15.37
CA GLY A 282 -7.05 -6.84 15.84
C GLY A 282 -7.90 -7.97 16.41
N TRP A 283 -7.81 -9.19 15.85
CA TRP A 283 -8.63 -10.31 16.31
C TRP A 283 -8.18 -10.80 17.68
N ALA A 284 -6.89 -11.05 17.88
CA ALA A 284 -6.34 -11.38 19.20
C ALA A 284 -6.53 -10.25 20.20
N TYR A 285 -6.52 -9.01 19.73
CA TYR A 285 -6.79 -7.83 20.54
C TYR A 285 -8.28 -7.70 20.88
N ASN A 286 -9.20 -8.11 19.98
CA ASN A 286 -10.64 -8.09 20.24
C ASN A 286 -11.08 -9.20 21.18
N GLU A 287 -10.60 -10.42 21.01
CA GLU A 287 -10.90 -11.50 21.95
C GLU A 287 -10.32 -11.25 23.34
N LYS A 288 -9.10 -10.72 23.41
CA LYS A 288 -8.40 -10.46 24.67
C LYS A 288 -8.77 -9.13 25.31
N TYR A 289 -9.08 -8.09 24.51
CA TYR A 289 -9.28 -6.73 25.00
C TYR A 289 -10.59 -6.09 24.54
N GLY A 290 -11.33 -6.71 23.63
CA GLY A 290 -12.66 -6.26 23.17
C GLY A 290 -12.69 -4.88 22.49
N ILE A 291 -11.55 -4.37 22.00
CA ILE A 291 -11.44 -2.99 21.55
C ILE A 291 -11.51 -2.91 20.02
N GLN A 292 -12.59 -2.32 19.53
CA GLN A 292 -12.67 -1.87 18.15
C GLN A 292 -11.96 -0.53 18.00
N LYS A 293 -11.00 -0.44 17.05
CA LYS A 293 -10.27 0.82 16.82
C LYS A 293 -11.16 1.91 16.22
N PRO A 294 -10.88 3.19 16.51
CA PRO A 294 -11.71 4.32 16.04
C PRO A 294 -11.94 4.35 14.53
N VAL A 295 -11.01 3.87 13.71
CA VAL A 295 -11.15 3.82 12.26
C VAL A 295 -12.38 3.01 11.82
N ILE A 296 -12.63 1.86 12.45
CA ILE A 296 -13.81 1.02 12.16
C ILE A 296 -15.11 1.73 12.59
N THR A 297 -15.09 2.40 13.75
CA THR A 297 -16.26 3.15 14.21
C THR A 297 -16.62 4.26 13.24
N VAL A 298 -15.62 5.00 12.74
CA VAL A 298 -15.84 6.07 11.78
C VAL A 298 -16.36 5.52 10.45
N LEU A 299 -15.77 4.45 9.92
CA LEU A 299 -16.22 3.83 8.66
C LEU A 299 -17.64 3.26 8.74
N LYS A 300 -18.08 2.78 9.90
CA LYS A 300 -19.46 2.30 10.08
C LYS A 300 -20.52 3.43 10.13
N GLN A 301 -20.09 4.67 10.29
CA GLN A 301 -20.97 5.83 10.33
C GLN A 301 -21.17 6.46 8.94
N MET A 302 -20.44 5.99 7.93
CA MET A 302 -20.60 6.36 6.52
C MET A 302 -21.71 5.56 5.86
#